data_3482256db5b453564bb6341774ae975b
#
_entry.id   3482256db5b453564bb6341774ae975b
#
_cell.length_a   1.000
_cell.length_b   1.000
_cell.length_c   1.000
_cell.angle_alpha   90.00
_cell.angle_beta   90.00
_cell.angle_gamma   90.00
#
_symmetry.space_group_name_H-M   'P 1'
#
loop_
_entity.id
_entity.type
_entity.pdbx_description
1 polymer ?
#
loop_
_entity_poly.entity_id
_entity_poly.type
_entity_poly.pdbx_seq_one_letter_code
_entity_poly.pdbx_strand_id
1 'polypeptide(L)'
;MKKYLRPIKNVVEDFILFLLTIVGYIPIHLIRKTAYRLCGVTIGRGTSFHWRARFYRPSRLKVGNNSIIGNDAMLDARNGITIGDNVSLSMGVWVWTLEHDPQDPWYAAIGGPVVINDYAWVSCRVVILPGVTIGEGAVVAAGAVVTKDVPPYSIVGGAPAKIIGERSRGLKYTLRFHKAFQ
;
A
#
# COMPACT_ATOMS: atom_id res chain seq x y z
N MET A 1 -8.54 -27.55 -21.79
CA MET A 1 -7.19 -27.19 -21.28
C MET A 1 -7.17 -26.00 -20.33
N LYS A 2 -7.82 -24.85 -20.60
CA LYS A 2 -7.80 -23.66 -19.71
C LYS A 2 -8.34 -23.88 -18.28
N LYS A 3 -9.29 -24.80 -18.07
CA LYS A 3 -9.95 -25.07 -16.77
C LYS A 3 -9.00 -25.76 -15.75
N TYR A 4 -8.04 -26.56 -16.22
CA TYR A 4 -7.09 -27.29 -15.36
C TYR A 4 -5.83 -26.48 -15.00
N LEU A 5 -5.51 -25.41 -15.76
CA LEU A 5 -4.34 -24.56 -15.50
C LEU A 5 -4.61 -23.48 -14.42
N ARG A 6 -5.88 -23.12 -14.16
CA ARG A 6 -6.26 -22.15 -13.12
C ARG A 6 -5.82 -22.57 -11.70
N PRO A 7 -6.13 -23.82 -11.24
CA PRO A 7 -5.73 -24.23 -9.90
C PRO A 7 -4.21 -24.26 -9.70
N ILE A 8 -3.43 -24.70 -10.69
CA ILE A 8 -1.97 -24.74 -10.62
C ILE A 8 -1.41 -23.32 -10.52
N LYS A 9 -1.92 -22.37 -11.32
CA LYS A 9 -1.51 -20.97 -11.26
C LYS A 9 -1.77 -20.33 -9.90
N ASN A 10 -2.92 -20.61 -9.30
CA ASN A 10 -3.27 -20.11 -7.97
C ASN A 10 -2.32 -20.67 -6.90
N VAL A 11 -2.00 -21.96 -6.95
CA VAL A 11 -1.05 -22.59 -6.01
C VAL A 11 0.33 -21.95 -6.13
N VAL A 12 0.80 -21.67 -7.35
CA VAL A 12 2.09 -20.99 -7.57
C VAL A 12 2.06 -19.55 -7.03
N GLU A 13 0.98 -18.80 -7.29
CA GLU A 13 0.81 -17.45 -6.76
C GLU A 13 0.82 -17.46 -5.23
N ASP A 14 0.07 -18.36 -4.59
CA ASP A 14 0.01 -18.51 -3.13
C ASP A 14 1.38 -18.89 -2.55
N PHE A 15 2.12 -19.77 -3.21
CA PHE A 15 3.47 -20.15 -2.78
C PHE A 15 4.44 -18.96 -2.88
N ILE A 16 4.36 -18.15 -3.94
CA ILE A 16 5.16 -16.93 -4.06
C ILE A 16 4.83 -15.95 -2.94
N LEU A 17 3.55 -15.75 -2.62
CA LEU A 17 3.12 -14.85 -1.52
C LEU A 17 3.60 -15.37 -0.16
N PHE A 18 3.59 -16.68 0.06
CA PHE A 18 4.16 -17.32 1.24
C PHE A 18 5.67 -17.02 1.35
N LEU A 19 6.44 -17.22 0.26
CA LEU A 19 7.87 -16.90 0.24
C LEU A 19 8.14 -15.42 0.50
N LEU A 20 7.35 -14.51 -0.08
CA LEU A 20 7.46 -13.07 0.17
C LEU A 20 7.17 -12.73 1.63
N THR A 21 6.26 -13.44 2.28
CA THR A 21 6.00 -13.28 3.71
C THR A 21 7.23 -13.65 4.54
N ILE A 22 7.89 -14.78 4.24
CA ILE A 22 9.15 -15.18 4.90
C ILE A 22 10.24 -14.15 4.67
N VAL A 23 10.41 -13.71 3.42
CA VAL A 23 11.39 -12.66 3.06
C VAL A 23 11.12 -11.37 3.83
N GLY A 24 9.86 -11.05 4.12
CA GLY A 24 9.47 -9.89 4.92
C GLY A 24 10.09 -9.84 6.33
N TYR A 25 10.50 -10.98 6.89
CA TYR A 25 11.17 -11.07 8.18
C TYR A 25 12.69 -10.92 8.11
N ILE A 26 13.30 -10.91 6.92
CA ILE A 26 14.75 -10.77 6.76
C ILE A 26 15.17 -9.33 7.08
N PRO A 27 16.08 -9.09 8.04
CA PRO A 27 16.44 -7.74 8.50
C PRO A 27 17.40 -7.00 7.53
N ILE A 28 17.38 -7.29 6.25
CA ILE A 28 18.25 -6.71 5.23
C ILE A 28 17.40 -6.13 4.11
N HIS A 29 17.34 -4.79 4.02
CA HIS A 29 16.54 -4.08 3.01
C HIS A 29 16.84 -4.49 1.57
N LEU A 30 18.11 -4.73 1.24
CA LEU A 30 18.51 -5.12 -0.11
C LEU A 30 17.84 -6.43 -0.52
N ILE A 31 17.84 -7.43 0.35
CA ILE A 31 17.24 -8.74 0.08
C ILE A 31 15.73 -8.59 -0.12
N ARG A 32 15.04 -7.90 0.80
CA ARG A 32 13.60 -7.68 0.68
C ARG A 32 13.24 -6.96 -0.61
N LYS A 33 13.89 -5.82 -0.90
CA LYS A 33 13.59 -5.04 -2.11
C LYS A 33 13.89 -5.81 -3.39
N THR A 34 14.97 -6.60 -3.41
CA THR A 34 15.29 -7.43 -4.58
C THR A 34 14.22 -8.50 -4.81
N ALA A 35 13.81 -9.22 -3.77
CA ALA A 35 12.74 -10.21 -3.86
C ALA A 35 11.41 -9.59 -4.32
N TYR A 36 11.04 -8.43 -3.77
CA TYR A 36 9.81 -7.73 -4.18
C TYR A 36 9.87 -7.28 -5.65
N ARG A 37 11.02 -6.77 -6.12
CA ARG A 37 11.22 -6.42 -7.53
C ARG A 37 11.13 -7.63 -8.46
N LEU A 38 11.71 -8.77 -8.07
CA LEU A 38 11.63 -10.02 -8.84
C LEU A 38 10.16 -10.50 -8.95
N CYS A 39 9.32 -10.20 -7.96
CA CYS A 39 7.88 -10.46 -8.02
C CYS A 39 7.08 -9.33 -8.69
N GLY A 40 7.74 -8.38 -9.34
CA GLY A 40 7.14 -7.36 -10.20
C GLY A 40 6.77 -6.04 -9.50
N VAL A 41 7.13 -5.84 -8.21
CA VAL A 41 6.94 -4.53 -7.56
C VAL A 41 7.86 -3.49 -8.19
N THR A 42 7.30 -2.39 -8.65
CA THR A 42 8.10 -1.22 -9.05
C THR A 42 8.49 -0.43 -7.80
N ILE A 43 9.80 -0.25 -7.56
CA ILE A 43 10.33 0.43 -6.38
C ILE A 43 11.32 1.52 -6.81
N GLY A 44 11.01 2.77 -6.54
CA GLY A 44 11.83 3.95 -6.82
C GLY A 44 13.12 4.01 -5.98
N ARG A 45 13.96 4.98 -6.32
CA ARG A 45 15.24 5.22 -5.62
C ARG A 45 14.97 5.73 -4.21
N GLY A 46 15.79 5.35 -3.23
CA GLY A 46 15.67 5.82 -1.84
C GLY A 46 14.47 5.24 -1.07
N THR A 47 13.55 4.55 -1.72
CA THR A 47 12.38 3.94 -1.10
C THR A 47 12.75 2.74 -0.24
N SER A 48 12.14 2.65 0.93
CA SER A 48 12.33 1.56 1.89
C SER A 48 11.04 0.80 2.16
N PHE A 49 11.17 -0.51 2.30
CA PHE A 49 10.13 -1.40 2.82
C PHE A 49 10.61 -1.93 4.16
N HIS A 50 9.84 -1.67 5.21
CA HIS A 50 10.13 -2.19 6.53
C HIS A 50 9.66 -3.64 6.69
N TRP A 51 9.74 -4.20 7.89
CA TRP A 51 9.45 -5.60 8.14
C TRP A 51 8.00 -5.96 7.89
N ARG A 52 7.79 -7.20 7.45
CA ARG A 52 6.51 -7.88 7.37
C ARG A 52 5.49 -7.19 6.46
N ALA A 53 5.96 -6.50 5.42
CA ALA A 53 5.05 -6.07 4.35
C ALA A 53 4.46 -7.30 3.66
N ARG A 54 3.15 -7.33 3.48
CA ARG A 54 2.38 -8.40 2.84
C ARG A 54 1.69 -7.88 1.60
N PHE A 55 1.50 -8.76 0.63
CA PHE A 55 1.01 -8.37 -0.68
C PHE A 55 -0.07 -9.33 -1.18
N TYR A 56 -1.00 -8.79 -1.96
CA TYR A 56 -1.70 -9.51 -3.00
C TYR A 56 -1.33 -8.88 -4.34
N ARG A 57 -1.04 -9.71 -5.35
CA ARG A 57 -0.67 -9.28 -6.71
C ARG A 57 0.45 -8.21 -6.75
N PRO A 58 1.62 -8.48 -6.20
CA PRO A 58 2.72 -7.51 -6.08
C PRO A 58 3.12 -6.87 -7.41
N SER A 59 2.94 -7.55 -8.53
CA SER A 59 3.25 -7.03 -9.87
C SER A 59 2.42 -5.81 -10.30
N ARG A 60 1.36 -5.46 -9.56
CA ARG A 60 0.54 -4.26 -9.80
C ARG A 60 0.77 -3.16 -8.76
N LEU A 61 1.82 -3.30 -7.94
CA LEU A 61 2.24 -2.28 -6.98
C LEU A 61 3.37 -1.43 -7.57
N LYS A 62 3.16 -0.12 -7.58
CA LYS A 62 4.17 0.87 -7.97
C LYS A 62 4.42 1.83 -6.82
N VAL A 63 5.67 2.00 -6.44
CA VAL A 63 6.08 2.92 -5.38
C VAL A 63 7.17 3.84 -5.94
N GLY A 64 6.96 5.14 -5.82
CA GLY A 64 7.86 6.19 -6.25
C GLY A 64 9.15 6.26 -5.44
N ASN A 65 9.82 7.40 -5.53
CA ASN A 65 11.14 7.63 -4.92
C ASN A 65 10.99 8.09 -3.46
N ASN A 66 12.01 7.77 -2.64
CA ASN A 66 12.13 8.27 -1.27
C ASN A 66 10.88 8.03 -0.40
N SER A 67 10.09 7.01 -0.70
CA SER A 67 8.90 6.66 0.05
C SER A 67 9.19 5.57 1.09
N ILE A 68 8.41 5.55 2.16
CA ILE A 68 8.59 4.62 3.28
C ILE A 68 7.33 3.77 3.39
N ILE A 69 7.48 2.46 3.30
CA ILE A 69 6.44 1.48 3.59
C ILE A 69 6.74 0.89 4.96
N GLY A 70 5.94 1.26 5.95
CA GLY A 70 6.13 0.89 7.35
C GLY A 70 5.92 -0.60 7.64
N ASN A 71 6.26 -1.01 8.85
CA ASN A 71 6.09 -2.39 9.30
C ASN A 71 4.64 -2.85 9.18
N ASP A 72 4.42 -4.12 8.91
CA ASP A 72 3.10 -4.75 8.89
C ASP A 72 2.13 -4.16 7.86
N ALA A 73 2.64 -3.46 6.85
CA ALA A 73 1.81 -2.96 5.77
C ALA A 73 1.16 -4.12 5.02
N MET A 74 -0.14 -4.00 4.73
CA MET A 74 -0.88 -4.91 3.86
C MET A 74 -1.26 -4.17 2.58
N LEU A 75 -0.75 -4.63 1.44
CA LEU A 75 -0.89 -3.97 0.15
C LEU A 75 -1.58 -4.91 -0.85
N ASP A 76 -2.90 -4.84 -0.89
CA ASP A 76 -3.69 -5.58 -1.86
C ASP A 76 -3.75 -4.83 -3.20
N ALA A 77 -2.83 -5.16 -4.08
CA ALA A 77 -2.73 -4.53 -5.40
C ALA A 77 -3.50 -5.30 -6.51
N ARG A 78 -4.52 -6.09 -6.17
CA ARG A 78 -5.28 -6.86 -7.19
C ARG A 78 -5.88 -5.97 -8.27
N ASN A 79 -6.30 -4.74 -7.96
CA ASN A 79 -6.74 -3.73 -8.94
C ASN A 79 -5.72 -2.60 -9.16
N GLY A 80 -4.51 -2.72 -8.56
CA GLY A 80 -3.42 -1.76 -8.73
C GLY A 80 -3.31 -0.77 -7.56
N ILE A 81 -2.08 -0.57 -7.09
CA ILE A 81 -1.72 0.48 -6.13
C ILE A 81 -0.60 1.31 -6.73
N THR A 82 -0.78 2.62 -6.74
CA THR A 82 0.26 3.57 -7.09
C THR A 82 0.55 4.49 -5.91
N ILE A 83 1.79 4.52 -5.47
CA ILE A 83 2.29 5.37 -4.38
C ILE A 83 3.33 6.29 -4.99
N GLY A 84 3.20 7.60 -4.77
CA GLY A 84 4.06 8.65 -5.29
C GLY A 84 5.42 8.74 -4.58
N ASP A 85 6.06 9.88 -4.75
CA ASP A 85 7.36 10.22 -4.18
C ASP A 85 7.20 10.83 -2.77
N ASN A 86 8.18 10.59 -1.88
CA ASN A 86 8.18 11.13 -0.51
C ASN A 86 6.91 10.79 0.29
N VAL A 87 6.26 9.67 0.00
CA VAL A 87 5.10 9.18 0.74
C VAL A 87 5.55 8.40 1.97
N SER A 88 4.89 8.65 3.10
CA SER A 88 5.10 7.87 4.32
C SER A 88 3.85 7.06 4.65
N LEU A 89 3.93 5.74 4.48
CA LEU A 89 2.99 4.81 5.10
C LEU A 89 3.59 4.36 6.42
N SER A 90 2.95 4.71 7.52
CA SER A 90 3.38 4.29 8.85
C SER A 90 3.04 2.81 9.11
N MET A 91 3.32 2.34 10.31
CA MET A 91 3.13 0.94 10.69
C MET A 91 1.66 0.51 10.61
N GLY A 92 1.43 -0.71 10.07
CA GLY A 92 0.12 -1.35 10.06
C GLY A 92 -0.90 -0.70 9.11
N VAL A 93 -0.46 0.04 8.11
CA VAL A 93 -1.34 0.57 7.07
C VAL A 93 -1.82 -0.56 6.17
N TRP A 94 -3.13 -0.61 5.94
CA TRP A 94 -3.77 -1.57 5.04
C TRP A 94 -4.40 -0.85 3.86
N VAL A 95 -4.04 -1.27 2.65
CA VAL A 95 -4.58 -0.75 1.39
C VAL A 95 -5.28 -1.88 0.67
N TRP A 96 -6.59 -1.74 0.48
CA TRP A 96 -7.42 -2.69 -0.23
C TRP A 96 -7.84 -2.13 -1.58
N THR A 97 -7.76 -2.94 -2.63
CA THR A 97 -8.23 -2.55 -3.97
C THR A 97 -9.39 -3.41 -4.45
N LEU A 98 -9.79 -4.39 -3.65
CA LEU A 98 -10.88 -5.30 -3.97
C LEU A 98 -11.66 -5.64 -2.69
N GLU A 99 -12.98 -5.65 -2.80
CA GLU A 99 -13.92 -6.08 -1.78
C GLU A 99 -15.08 -6.83 -2.44
N HIS A 100 -16.09 -7.23 -1.68
CA HIS A 100 -17.28 -7.85 -2.21
C HIS A 100 -18.48 -6.94 -2.02
N ASP A 101 -19.39 -6.93 -3.00
CA ASP A 101 -20.66 -6.22 -2.89
C ASP A 101 -21.58 -6.95 -1.89
N PRO A 102 -21.90 -6.35 -0.73
CA PRO A 102 -22.76 -6.98 0.26
C PRO A 102 -24.22 -7.08 -0.19
N GLN A 103 -24.60 -6.38 -1.26
CA GLN A 103 -25.96 -6.44 -1.82
C GLN A 103 -26.09 -7.42 -3.01
N ASP A 104 -24.95 -7.91 -3.53
CA ASP A 104 -24.97 -8.87 -4.61
C ASP A 104 -25.22 -10.29 -4.07
N PRO A 105 -26.30 -10.99 -4.50
CA PRO A 105 -26.61 -12.34 -4.04
C PRO A 105 -25.55 -13.38 -4.44
N TRP A 106 -24.67 -13.06 -5.37
CA TRP A 106 -23.57 -13.91 -5.83
C TRP A 106 -22.24 -13.52 -5.21
N TYR A 107 -22.24 -12.57 -4.25
CA TYR A 107 -21.03 -12.09 -3.59
C TYR A 107 -19.98 -11.60 -4.57
N ALA A 108 -20.43 -10.85 -5.59
CA ALA A 108 -19.57 -10.36 -6.66
C ALA A 108 -18.42 -9.51 -6.11
N ALA A 109 -17.24 -9.69 -6.70
CA ALA A 109 -16.08 -8.87 -6.33
C ALA A 109 -16.18 -7.51 -7.03
N ILE A 110 -16.08 -6.44 -6.26
CA ILE A 110 -16.05 -5.03 -6.70
C ILE A 110 -14.78 -4.35 -6.20
N GLY A 111 -14.39 -3.25 -6.82
CA GLY A 111 -13.26 -2.49 -6.34
C GLY A 111 -12.68 -1.56 -7.40
N GLY A 112 -11.55 -0.97 -7.07
CA GLY A 112 -10.85 -0.03 -7.94
C GLY A 112 -9.40 0.18 -7.49
N PRO A 113 -8.56 0.80 -8.33
CA PRO A 113 -7.19 1.10 -7.98
C PRO A 113 -7.13 2.13 -6.85
N VAL A 114 -6.08 2.06 -6.03
CA VAL A 114 -5.78 3.07 -5.02
C VAL A 114 -4.57 3.87 -5.46
N VAL A 115 -4.68 5.20 -5.35
CA VAL A 115 -3.62 6.14 -5.65
C VAL A 115 -3.27 6.95 -4.40
N ILE A 116 -2.00 7.01 -4.05
CA ILE A 116 -1.48 7.83 -2.95
C ILE A 116 -0.45 8.77 -3.54
N ASN A 117 -0.80 10.05 -3.65
CA ASN A 117 0.03 11.04 -4.32
C ASN A 117 1.21 11.49 -3.46
N ASP A 118 2.11 12.26 -4.07
CA ASP A 118 3.36 12.70 -3.48
C ASP A 118 3.18 13.39 -2.12
N TYR A 119 4.17 13.24 -1.25
CA TYR A 119 4.19 13.85 0.09
C TYR A 119 3.02 13.46 1.01
N ALA A 120 2.15 12.53 0.64
CA ALA A 120 1.11 12.06 1.54
C ALA A 120 1.71 11.36 2.76
N TRP A 121 1.09 11.57 3.91
CA TRP A 121 1.41 10.87 5.15
C TRP A 121 0.20 10.10 5.64
N VAL A 122 0.28 8.78 5.54
CA VAL A 122 -0.71 7.85 6.06
C VAL A 122 -0.20 7.31 7.39
N SER A 123 -0.83 7.70 8.48
CA SER A 123 -0.39 7.37 9.83
C SER A 123 -0.71 5.91 10.21
N CYS A 124 -0.37 5.50 11.43
CA CYS A 124 -0.42 4.11 11.85
C CYS A 124 -1.84 3.53 11.81
N ARG A 125 -1.94 2.25 11.40
CA ARG A 125 -3.18 1.45 11.42
C ARG A 125 -4.35 2.06 10.62
N VAL A 126 -4.04 2.84 9.61
CA VAL A 126 -5.04 3.34 8.66
C VAL A 126 -5.47 2.21 7.73
N VAL A 127 -6.76 2.21 7.40
CA VAL A 127 -7.34 1.35 6.35
C VAL A 127 -7.81 2.23 5.19
N ILE A 128 -7.33 1.94 3.98
CA ILE A 128 -7.75 2.61 2.75
C ILE A 128 -8.57 1.63 1.93
N LEU A 129 -9.81 2.01 1.58
CA LEU A 129 -10.73 1.18 0.83
C LEU A 129 -10.54 1.30 -0.69
N PRO A 130 -11.11 0.36 -1.47
CA PRO A 130 -10.95 0.33 -2.92
C PRO A 130 -11.38 1.62 -3.63
N GLY A 131 -10.63 1.98 -4.67
CA GLY A 131 -10.95 3.13 -5.53
C GLY A 131 -10.53 4.50 -4.97
N VAL A 132 -9.99 4.56 -3.75
CA VAL A 132 -9.65 5.82 -3.08
C VAL A 132 -8.37 6.45 -3.64
N THR A 133 -8.43 7.78 -3.82
CA THR A 133 -7.27 8.63 -4.09
C THR A 133 -6.92 9.48 -2.86
N ILE A 134 -5.69 9.37 -2.36
CA ILE A 134 -5.12 10.27 -1.36
C ILE A 134 -4.37 11.38 -2.08
N GLY A 135 -4.81 12.63 -1.91
CA GLY A 135 -4.25 13.81 -2.57
C GLY A 135 -2.82 14.11 -2.12
N GLU A 136 -2.11 14.89 -2.95
CA GLU A 136 -0.75 15.36 -2.65
C GLU A 136 -0.68 16.06 -1.30
N GLY A 137 0.34 15.73 -0.51
CA GLY A 137 0.56 16.33 0.80
C GLY A 137 -0.53 16.04 1.83
N ALA A 138 -1.55 15.26 1.53
CA ALA A 138 -2.60 14.93 2.49
C ALA A 138 -2.06 14.13 3.69
N VAL A 139 -2.75 14.24 4.82
CA VAL A 139 -2.47 13.48 6.03
C VAL A 139 -3.68 12.67 6.42
N VAL A 140 -3.48 11.38 6.63
CA VAL A 140 -4.50 10.49 7.18
C VAL A 140 -4.11 10.14 8.62
N ALA A 141 -4.92 10.56 9.59
CA ALA A 141 -4.66 10.35 11.01
C ALA A 141 -4.73 8.87 11.39
N ALA A 142 -4.03 8.51 12.47
CA ALA A 142 -3.93 7.12 12.93
C ALA A 142 -5.30 6.47 13.17
N GLY A 143 -5.43 5.21 12.77
CA GLY A 143 -6.65 4.41 12.94
C GLY A 143 -7.83 4.82 12.05
N ALA A 144 -7.63 5.75 11.11
CA ALA A 144 -8.72 6.17 10.22
C ALA A 144 -9.09 5.09 9.20
N VAL A 145 -10.37 5.07 8.80
CA VAL A 145 -10.88 4.26 7.69
C VAL A 145 -11.29 5.19 6.55
N VAL A 146 -10.49 5.20 5.48
CA VAL A 146 -10.69 6.08 4.34
C VAL A 146 -11.59 5.40 3.30
N THR A 147 -12.79 5.92 3.15
CA THR A 147 -13.84 5.39 2.27
C THR A 147 -14.10 6.25 1.04
N LYS A 148 -13.48 7.44 0.95
CA LYS A 148 -13.64 8.41 -0.13
C LYS A 148 -12.31 9.11 -0.39
N ASP A 149 -12.20 9.73 -1.56
CA ASP A 149 -11.03 10.52 -1.92
C ASP A 149 -10.71 11.60 -0.87
N VAL A 150 -9.42 11.78 -0.63
CA VAL A 150 -8.88 12.76 0.31
C VAL A 150 -8.29 13.92 -0.50
N PRO A 151 -8.79 15.15 -0.34
CA PRO A 151 -8.27 16.30 -1.07
C PRO A 151 -6.79 16.57 -0.76
N PRO A 152 -6.03 17.16 -1.73
CA PRO A 152 -4.66 17.56 -1.47
C PRO A 152 -4.53 18.48 -0.25
N TYR A 153 -3.46 18.29 0.54
CA TYR A 153 -3.12 19.05 1.74
C TYR A 153 -4.19 19.07 2.84
N SER A 154 -5.20 18.22 2.76
CA SER A 154 -6.14 18.05 3.86
C SER A 154 -5.63 17.07 4.91
N ILE A 155 -6.09 17.25 6.16
CA ILE A 155 -5.90 16.29 7.25
C ILE A 155 -7.24 15.63 7.50
N VAL A 156 -7.27 14.30 7.41
CA VAL A 156 -8.50 13.52 7.64
C VAL A 156 -8.30 12.53 8.78
N GLY A 157 -9.38 12.19 9.48
CA GLY A 157 -9.36 11.22 10.58
C GLY A 157 -10.73 10.64 10.88
N GLY A 158 -10.76 9.54 11.64
CA GLY A 158 -11.97 8.84 12.06
C GLY A 158 -12.38 7.67 11.15
N ALA A 159 -13.47 7.01 11.49
CA ALA A 159 -14.08 5.90 10.74
C ALA A 159 -15.59 6.11 10.59
N PRO A 160 -16.10 6.50 9.41
CA PRO A 160 -15.34 6.85 8.21
C PRO A 160 -14.53 8.15 8.38
N ALA A 161 -13.42 8.28 7.65
CA ALA A 161 -12.56 9.46 7.70
C ALA A 161 -13.26 10.73 7.21
N LYS A 162 -13.08 11.82 7.95
CA LYS A 162 -13.61 13.15 7.63
C LYS A 162 -12.47 14.17 7.70
N ILE A 163 -12.60 15.30 7.00
CA ILE A 163 -11.65 16.41 7.10
C ILE A 163 -11.72 16.98 8.54
N ILE A 164 -10.54 17.04 9.18
CA ILE A 164 -10.37 17.58 10.54
C ILE A 164 -9.38 18.74 10.59
N GLY A 165 -8.76 19.08 9.46
CA GLY A 165 -7.82 20.19 9.36
C GLY A 165 -7.17 20.29 7.99
N GLU A 166 -6.22 21.21 7.87
CA GLU A 166 -5.43 21.42 6.67
C GLU A 166 -3.94 21.37 7.02
N ARG A 167 -3.13 20.89 6.08
CA ARG A 167 -1.68 20.84 6.17
C ARG A 167 -1.06 22.03 5.44
N SER A 168 0.00 22.59 6.01
CA SER A 168 0.77 23.65 5.36
C SER A 168 1.33 23.17 4.02
N ARG A 169 1.29 24.05 3.02
CA ARG A 169 1.86 23.83 1.69
C ARG A 169 3.37 24.11 1.69
N GLY A 170 4.05 23.77 0.59
CA GLY A 170 5.48 24.06 0.44
C GLY A 170 6.38 23.06 1.16
N LEU A 171 6.00 21.79 1.17
CA LEU A 171 6.80 20.70 1.72
C LEU A 171 8.13 20.56 1.00
N LYS A 172 9.26 20.55 1.75
CA LYS A 172 10.63 20.56 1.18
C LYS A 172 11.47 19.36 1.63
N TYR A 173 10.90 18.42 2.36
CA TYR A 173 11.63 17.28 2.86
C TYR A 173 11.80 16.19 1.80
N THR A 174 12.91 15.46 1.90
CA THR A 174 13.09 14.18 1.22
C THR A 174 13.15 13.11 2.28
N LEU A 175 12.24 12.13 2.19
CA LEU A 175 12.26 11.05 3.15
C LEU A 175 13.47 10.14 2.89
N ARG A 176 14.33 10.04 3.90
CA ARG A 176 15.48 9.15 3.92
C ARG A 176 15.45 8.41 5.24
N PHE A 177 14.98 7.19 5.20
CA PHE A 177 14.94 6.37 6.40
C PHE A 177 15.83 5.15 6.22
N HIS A 178 16.94 5.14 6.95
CA HIS A 178 17.91 4.05 6.92
C HIS A 178 18.09 3.53 8.34
N LYS A 179 17.36 2.49 8.68
CA LYS A 179 17.69 1.67 9.83
C LYS A 179 18.26 0.35 9.33
N ALA A 180 19.45 -0.03 9.77
CA ALA A 180 20.19 -1.17 9.24
C ALA A 180 19.40 -2.48 9.33
N PHE A 181 18.55 -2.62 10.34
CA PHE A 181 17.84 -3.86 10.67
C PHE A 181 16.31 -3.68 10.72
N GLN A 182 15.74 -2.81 9.92
CA GLN A 182 14.29 -2.62 9.81
C GLN A 182 13.77 -2.80 8.40
#